data_faa4f7563fb4f9b5b093faaa0a17494d
#
_entry.id   faa4f7563fb4f9b5b093faaa0a17494d
#
_cell.length_a   1.000
_cell.length_b   1.000
_cell.length_c   1.000
_cell.angle_alpha   90.00
_cell.angle_beta   90.00
_cell.angle_gamma   90.00
#
_symmetry.space_group_name_H-M   'P 1'
#
loop_
_entity.id
_entity.type
_entity.pdbx_description
1 polymer ?
#
loop_
_entity_poly.entity_id
_entity_poly.type
_entity_poly.pdbx_seq_one_letter_code
_entity_poly.pdbx_strand_id
1 'polypeptide(L)'
;LVISSKVYWPMSEDINDRGLSRKHIMESIDKTLERLGTDYLDIYFCHRPDPETPIRETAFAMHNLIEQGKVLYWGTSEWESWQITAAYEICERYGWHLPKTEQPQYSMLWRDRVEKQILPATEPRGVGLVVWSPLAMGMLTGKYDNGVPEDSRFGREEWAKKRFLTDENVERVRQLKPIADDLGITRAQLALAWVLRQSGVSSVITGATRPEQLLDNVKAAEVELSDDVIAQIDTIFEPEDAS
;
A
#
# COMPACT_ATOMS: atom_id res chain seq x y z
N LEU A 1 8.65 0.20 -17.63
CA LEU A 1 7.56 0.49 -16.69
C LEU A 1 7.06 -0.82 -16.10
N VAL A 2 6.61 -0.78 -14.85
CA VAL A 2 5.89 -1.87 -14.19
C VAL A 2 4.41 -1.48 -14.15
N ILE A 3 3.56 -2.27 -14.81
CA ILE A 3 2.11 -2.00 -14.90
C ILE A 3 1.38 -2.97 -14.00
N SER A 4 0.54 -2.45 -13.11
CA SER A 4 -0.26 -3.27 -12.20
C SER A 4 -1.74 -2.92 -12.26
N SER A 5 -2.58 -3.90 -11.99
CA SER A 5 -4.03 -3.72 -11.80
C SER A 5 -4.54 -4.61 -10.67
N LYS A 6 -5.82 -4.53 -10.38
CA LYS A 6 -6.45 -5.20 -9.24
C LYS A 6 -7.80 -5.80 -9.62
N VAL A 7 -8.19 -6.88 -8.90
CA VAL A 7 -9.49 -7.53 -9.02
C VAL A 7 -10.12 -7.69 -7.64
N TYR A 8 -11.39 -7.43 -7.50
CA TYR A 8 -12.25 -7.72 -6.35
C TYR A 8 -13.58 -6.94 -6.40
N TRP A 9 -13.51 -5.58 -6.55
CA TRP A 9 -14.70 -4.73 -6.42
C TRP A 9 -15.70 -4.97 -7.54
N PRO A 10 -17.02 -4.82 -7.27
CA PRO A 10 -18.03 -4.96 -8.31
C PRO A 10 -17.77 -4.03 -9.50
N MET A 11 -17.82 -4.59 -10.69
CA MET A 11 -17.66 -3.85 -11.94
C MET A 11 -19.00 -3.65 -12.65
N SER A 12 -20.05 -4.38 -12.23
CA SER A 12 -21.43 -4.28 -12.70
C SER A 12 -22.39 -4.78 -11.62
N GLU A 13 -23.68 -4.81 -11.92
CA GLU A 13 -24.74 -5.37 -11.06
C GLU A 13 -24.77 -6.92 -11.09
N ASP A 14 -24.00 -7.58 -11.98
CA ASP A 14 -23.92 -9.04 -12.05
C ASP A 14 -23.25 -9.59 -10.79
N ILE A 15 -23.88 -10.59 -10.17
CA ILE A 15 -23.36 -11.24 -8.97
C ILE A 15 -22.00 -11.89 -9.17
N ASN A 16 -21.68 -12.29 -10.41
CA ASN A 16 -20.41 -12.91 -10.76
C ASN A 16 -19.30 -11.89 -11.13
N ASP A 17 -19.64 -10.60 -11.23
CA ASP A 17 -18.66 -9.55 -11.62
C ASP A 17 -18.06 -8.85 -10.39
N ARG A 18 -17.75 -9.64 -9.33
CA ARG A 18 -17.14 -9.22 -8.07
C ARG A 18 -16.43 -10.37 -7.35
N GLY A 19 -15.61 -10.02 -6.35
CA GLY A 19 -14.91 -10.97 -5.48
C GLY A 19 -13.67 -11.60 -6.12
N LEU A 20 -13.24 -12.75 -5.61
CA LEU A 20 -12.04 -13.46 -6.06
C LEU A 20 -12.33 -14.86 -6.58
N SER A 21 -13.57 -15.13 -6.99
CA SER A 21 -13.90 -16.39 -7.66
C SER A 21 -13.06 -16.55 -8.93
N ARG A 22 -12.74 -17.80 -9.27
CA ARG A 22 -12.01 -18.10 -10.51
C ARG A 22 -12.67 -17.46 -11.73
N LYS A 23 -14.02 -17.51 -11.81
CA LYS A 23 -14.77 -16.91 -12.91
C LYS A 23 -14.48 -15.42 -13.03
N HIS A 24 -14.65 -14.66 -11.94
CA HIS A 24 -14.45 -13.23 -11.97
C HIS A 24 -12.99 -12.85 -12.26
N ILE A 25 -12.02 -13.54 -11.67
CA ILE A 25 -10.59 -13.29 -11.93
C ILE A 25 -10.26 -13.46 -13.42
N MET A 26 -10.70 -14.56 -14.03
CA MET A 26 -10.39 -14.88 -15.44
C MET A 26 -11.05 -13.89 -16.42
N GLU A 27 -12.28 -13.48 -16.15
CA GLU A 27 -12.99 -12.51 -17.01
C GLU A 27 -12.52 -11.06 -16.79
N SER A 28 -12.18 -10.71 -15.54
CA SER A 28 -11.68 -9.37 -15.19
C SER A 28 -10.34 -9.04 -15.82
N ILE A 29 -9.43 -10.02 -15.92
CA ILE A 29 -8.12 -9.76 -16.53
C ILE A 29 -8.27 -9.41 -18.01
N ASP A 30 -9.13 -10.11 -18.77
CA ASP A 30 -9.32 -9.85 -20.19
C ASP A 30 -9.88 -8.44 -20.43
N LYS A 31 -10.92 -8.05 -19.66
CA LYS A 31 -11.46 -6.69 -19.67
C LYS A 31 -10.41 -5.63 -19.28
N THR A 32 -9.50 -5.97 -18.37
CA THR A 32 -8.43 -5.07 -17.91
C THR A 32 -7.36 -4.86 -18.99
N LEU A 33 -6.90 -5.93 -19.62
CA LEU A 33 -5.92 -5.88 -20.69
C LEU A 33 -6.45 -5.09 -21.90
N GLU A 34 -7.72 -5.31 -22.28
CA GLU A 34 -8.39 -4.56 -23.34
C GLU A 34 -8.41 -3.05 -23.02
N ARG A 35 -8.83 -2.65 -21.81
CA ARG A 35 -8.87 -1.23 -21.40
C ARG A 35 -7.49 -0.57 -21.37
N LEU A 36 -6.46 -1.31 -21.03
CA LEU A 36 -5.09 -0.80 -20.97
C LEU A 36 -4.37 -0.84 -22.33
N GLY A 37 -4.90 -1.58 -23.32
CA GLY A 37 -4.28 -1.75 -24.62
C GLY A 37 -2.95 -2.50 -24.57
N THR A 38 -2.87 -3.53 -23.71
CA THR A 38 -1.68 -4.37 -23.53
C THR A 38 -2.07 -5.85 -23.46
N ASP A 39 -1.13 -6.73 -23.73
CA ASP A 39 -1.35 -8.19 -23.71
C ASP A 39 -1.04 -8.82 -22.34
N TYR A 40 -0.39 -8.10 -21.43
CA TYR A 40 -0.05 -8.59 -20.12
C TYR A 40 0.03 -7.49 -19.06
N LEU A 41 0.02 -7.90 -17.79
CA LEU A 41 0.37 -7.08 -16.63
C LEU A 41 1.64 -7.61 -15.98
N ASP A 42 2.46 -6.70 -15.44
CA ASP A 42 3.58 -7.10 -14.59
C ASP A 42 3.06 -7.68 -13.27
N ILE A 43 2.09 -7.01 -12.62
CA ILE A 43 1.55 -7.45 -11.32
C ILE A 43 0.02 -7.36 -11.32
N TYR A 44 -0.64 -8.44 -10.90
CA TYR A 44 -2.09 -8.45 -10.67
C TYR A 44 -2.40 -8.72 -9.20
N PHE A 45 -3.14 -7.81 -8.57
CA PHE A 45 -3.44 -7.87 -7.14
C PHE A 45 -4.85 -8.39 -6.86
N CYS A 46 -4.98 -9.29 -5.89
CA CYS A 46 -6.22 -9.54 -5.17
C CYS A 46 -6.49 -8.35 -4.24
N HIS A 47 -7.39 -7.43 -4.63
CA HIS A 47 -7.53 -6.10 -4.00
C HIS A 47 -8.02 -6.15 -2.55
N ARG A 48 -8.71 -7.21 -2.14
CA ARG A 48 -9.14 -7.51 -0.77
C ARG A 48 -9.23 -9.02 -0.59
N PRO A 49 -9.16 -9.52 0.64
CA PRO A 49 -9.52 -10.92 0.90
C PRO A 49 -11.01 -11.15 0.60
N ASP A 50 -11.33 -12.30 0.04
CA ASP A 50 -12.72 -12.68 -0.23
C ASP A 50 -13.16 -13.80 0.73
N PRO A 51 -14.08 -13.50 1.67
CA PRO A 51 -14.54 -14.49 2.62
C PRO A 51 -15.44 -15.56 1.99
N GLU A 52 -16.00 -15.31 0.81
CA GLU A 52 -16.89 -16.23 0.10
C GLU A 52 -16.13 -17.19 -0.84
N THR A 53 -14.85 -16.89 -1.13
CA THR A 53 -14.02 -17.70 -2.03
C THR A 53 -12.85 -18.33 -1.28
N PRO A 54 -12.68 -19.67 -1.34
CA PRO A 54 -11.51 -20.32 -0.74
C PRO A 54 -10.19 -19.77 -1.32
N ILE A 55 -9.22 -19.46 -0.46
CA ILE A 55 -7.88 -18.95 -0.88
C ILE A 55 -7.25 -19.84 -1.96
N ARG A 56 -7.44 -21.15 -1.87
CA ARG A 56 -6.94 -22.11 -2.86
C ARG A 56 -7.49 -21.87 -4.26
N GLU A 57 -8.77 -21.51 -4.41
CA GLU A 57 -9.39 -21.22 -5.69
C GLU A 57 -8.77 -19.95 -6.31
N THR A 58 -8.67 -18.90 -5.50
CA THR A 58 -8.02 -17.63 -5.87
C THR A 58 -6.57 -17.86 -6.31
N ALA A 59 -5.78 -18.57 -5.51
CA ALA A 59 -4.37 -18.88 -5.80
C ALA A 59 -4.22 -19.68 -7.09
N PHE A 60 -5.10 -20.66 -7.33
CA PHE A 60 -5.10 -21.43 -8.56
C PHE A 60 -5.49 -20.61 -9.79
N ALA A 61 -6.43 -19.68 -9.65
CA ALA A 61 -6.78 -18.75 -10.73
C ALA A 61 -5.59 -17.85 -11.10
N MET A 62 -4.90 -17.28 -10.11
CA MET A 62 -3.71 -16.44 -10.33
C MET A 62 -2.56 -17.23 -10.98
N HIS A 63 -2.31 -18.46 -10.52
CA HIS A 63 -1.36 -19.37 -11.17
C HIS A 63 -1.69 -19.56 -12.65
N ASN A 64 -2.95 -19.84 -13.00
CA ASN A 64 -3.36 -20.03 -14.40
C ASN A 64 -3.18 -18.78 -15.27
N LEU A 65 -3.36 -17.57 -14.71
CA LEU A 65 -3.11 -16.33 -15.44
C LEU A 65 -1.64 -16.15 -15.80
N ILE A 66 -0.74 -16.57 -14.90
CA ILE A 66 0.71 -16.57 -15.17
C ILE A 66 1.07 -17.61 -16.23
N GLU A 67 0.55 -18.83 -16.14
CA GLU A 67 0.74 -19.87 -17.15
C GLU A 67 0.23 -19.45 -18.55
N GLN A 68 -0.81 -18.61 -18.60
CA GLN A 68 -1.33 -18.04 -19.84
C GLN A 68 -0.52 -16.83 -20.36
N GLY A 69 0.46 -16.34 -19.61
CA GLY A 69 1.25 -15.17 -19.95
C GLY A 69 0.52 -13.84 -19.83
N LYS A 70 -0.70 -13.82 -19.25
CA LYS A 70 -1.48 -12.59 -19.05
C LYS A 70 -0.97 -11.74 -17.89
N VAL A 71 -0.26 -12.37 -16.95
CA VAL A 71 0.28 -11.74 -15.75
C VAL A 71 1.66 -12.33 -15.48
N LEU A 72 2.65 -11.51 -15.10
CA LEU A 72 3.98 -12.01 -14.74
C LEU A 72 4.09 -12.39 -13.27
N TYR A 73 3.50 -11.58 -12.40
CA TYR A 73 3.48 -11.78 -10.95
C TYR A 73 2.10 -11.48 -10.38
N TRP A 74 1.79 -12.10 -9.25
CA TRP A 74 0.58 -11.76 -8.52
C TRP A 74 0.87 -11.42 -7.06
N GLY A 75 -0.06 -10.72 -6.44
CA GLY A 75 0.02 -10.32 -5.06
C GLY A 75 -1.35 -10.12 -4.43
N THR A 76 -1.31 -9.78 -3.16
CA THR A 76 -2.48 -9.52 -2.31
C THR A 76 -2.50 -8.06 -1.88
N SER A 77 -3.64 -7.56 -1.40
CA SER A 77 -3.75 -6.21 -0.88
C SER A 77 -4.72 -6.20 0.31
N GLU A 78 -4.28 -5.65 1.44
CA GLU A 78 -5.04 -5.61 2.69
C GLU A 78 -5.42 -6.99 3.24
N TRP A 79 -4.68 -8.04 2.87
CA TRP A 79 -4.87 -9.36 3.44
C TRP A 79 -4.25 -9.45 4.83
N GLU A 80 -4.86 -10.25 5.70
CA GLU A 80 -4.30 -10.54 7.02
C GLU A 80 -3.07 -11.45 6.92
N SER A 81 -2.15 -11.35 7.87
CA SER A 81 -0.90 -12.10 7.87
C SER A 81 -1.10 -13.62 7.70
N TRP A 82 -2.14 -14.18 8.33
CA TRP A 82 -2.47 -15.60 8.19
C TRP A 82 -2.98 -15.96 6.79
N GLN A 83 -3.70 -15.04 6.11
CA GLN A 83 -4.20 -15.26 4.74
C GLN A 83 -3.05 -15.24 3.73
N ILE A 84 -2.12 -14.31 3.88
CA ILE A 84 -0.89 -14.23 3.06
C ILE A 84 -0.09 -15.52 3.23
N THR A 85 0.12 -15.96 4.47
CA THR A 85 0.81 -17.20 4.80
C THR A 85 0.10 -18.41 4.18
N ALA A 86 -1.22 -18.52 4.33
CA ALA A 86 -2.01 -19.61 3.76
C ALA A 86 -1.92 -19.65 2.22
N ALA A 87 -2.00 -18.48 1.55
CA ALA A 87 -1.86 -18.40 0.10
C ALA A 87 -0.47 -18.89 -0.36
N TYR A 88 0.58 -18.45 0.33
CA TYR A 88 1.96 -18.84 0.05
C TYR A 88 2.14 -20.36 0.20
N GLU A 89 1.74 -20.92 1.35
CA GLU A 89 1.89 -22.37 1.65
C GLU A 89 1.07 -23.26 0.70
N ILE A 90 -0.12 -22.81 0.31
CA ILE A 90 -0.93 -23.51 -0.70
C ILE A 90 -0.16 -23.55 -2.02
N CYS A 91 0.34 -22.43 -2.50
CA CYS A 91 1.09 -22.39 -3.75
C CYS A 91 2.35 -23.24 -3.70
N GLU A 92 3.11 -23.17 -2.60
CA GLU A 92 4.31 -23.99 -2.41
C GLU A 92 3.99 -25.48 -2.43
N ARG A 93 2.93 -25.89 -1.72
CA ARG A 93 2.48 -27.30 -1.69
C ARG A 93 2.13 -27.88 -3.05
N TYR A 94 1.50 -27.07 -3.90
CA TYR A 94 1.05 -27.55 -5.22
C TYR A 94 2.00 -27.19 -6.37
N GLY A 95 3.16 -26.57 -6.10
CA GLY A 95 4.09 -26.10 -7.12
C GLY A 95 3.52 -24.97 -8.00
N TRP A 96 2.62 -24.15 -7.44
CA TRP A 96 2.05 -23.00 -8.14
C TRP A 96 2.92 -21.77 -7.98
N HIS A 97 2.72 -20.77 -8.85
CA HIS A 97 3.38 -19.48 -8.74
C HIS A 97 3.01 -18.80 -7.41
N LEU A 98 4.04 -18.48 -6.62
CA LEU A 98 3.90 -17.88 -5.29
C LEU A 98 3.44 -16.41 -5.39
N PRO A 99 2.65 -15.90 -4.43
CA PRO A 99 2.44 -14.46 -4.28
C PRO A 99 3.79 -13.77 -4.02
N LYS A 100 4.05 -12.66 -4.71
CA LYS A 100 5.33 -11.95 -4.64
C LYS A 100 5.25 -10.61 -3.94
N THR A 101 4.05 -10.11 -3.72
CA THR A 101 3.87 -8.80 -3.10
C THR A 101 2.56 -8.71 -2.32
N GLU A 102 2.58 -7.92 -1.25
CA GLU A 102 1.40 -7.45 -0.52
C GLU A 102 1.31 -5.94 -0.66
N GLN A 103 0.09 -5.41 -0.79
CA GLN A 103 -0.15 -3.97 -0.90
C GLN A 103 -0.95 -3.46 0.32
N PRO A 104 -0.31 -3.18 1.47
CA PRO A 104 -0.97 -2.68 2.66
C PRO A 104 -0.96 -1.15 2.72
N GLN A 105 -1.86 -0.58 3.54
CA GLN A 105 -1.72 0.79 4.01
C GLN A 105 -0.55 0.89 4.98
N TYR A 106 0.39 1.84 4.74
CA TYR A 106 1.51 2.07 5.66
C TYR A 106 1.95 3.53 5.65
N SER A 107 2.08 4.09 6.83
CA SER A 107 2.60 5.46 7.07
C SER A 107 2.98 5.59 8.54
N MET A 108 3.63 6.68 8.95
CA MET A 108 3.92 6.99 10.36
C MET A 108 2.66 6.94 11.25
N LEU A 109 1.49 7.36 10.73
CA LEU A 109 0.20 7.34 11.44
C LEU A 109 -0.53 6.00 11.37
N TRP A 110 -0.06 5.05 10.58
CA TRP A 110 -0.70 3.75 10.38
C TRP A 110 0.38 2.69 10.17
N ARG A 111 1.06 2.30 11.25
CA ARG A 111 2.26 1.47 11.18
C ARG A 111 2.13 0.09 11.81
N ASP A 112 1.42 -0.01 12.90
CA ASP A 112 1.39 -1.19 13.78
C ASP A 112 1.06 -2.49 13.05
N ARG A 113 0.03 -2.47 12.21
CA ARG A 113 -0.37 -3.67 11.45
C ARG A 113 0.74 -4.16 10.54
N VAL A 114 1.41 -3.24 9.84
CA VAL A 114 2.49 -3.60 8.93
C VAL A 114 3.69 -4.12 9.70
N GLU A 115 4.15 -3.38 10.71
CA GLU A 115 5.36 -3.72 11.44
C GLU A 115 5.21 -4.94 12.35
N LYS A 116 4.04 -5.08 13.00
CA LYS A 116 3.81 -6.17 13.98
C LYS A 116 3.22 -7.45 13.38
N GLN A 117 2.62 -7.38 12.17
CA GLN A 117 1.89 -8.51 11.61
C GLN A 117 2.31 -8.84 10.17
N ILE A 118 2.36 -7.84 9.26
CA ILE A 118 2.58 -8.10 7.84
C ILE A 118 4.05 -8.38 7.56
N LEU A 119 4.98 -7.53 7.98
CA LEU A 119 6.42 -7.75 7.77
C LEU A 119 6.90 -9.10 8.34
N PRO A 120 6.54 -9.50 9.56
CA PRO A 120 6.90 -10.83 10.08
C PRO A 120 6.38 -12.00 9.24
N ALA A 121 5.26 -11.81 8.53
CA ALA A 121 4.71 -12.83 7.65
C ALA A 121 5.32 -12.82 6.23
N THR A 122 5.74 -11.66 5.74
CA THR A 122 6.18 -11.46 4.34
C THR A 122 7.68 -11.58 4.15
N GLU A 123 8.48 -10.96 5.01
CA GLU A 123 9.95 -10.95 4.89
C GLU A 123 10.59 -12.35 4.83
N PRO A 124 10.24 -13.31 5.71
CA PRO A 124 10.83 -14.65 5.64
C PRO A 124 10.50 -15.42 4.36
N ARG A 125 9.47 -14.96 3.62
CA ARG A 125 8.98 -15.58 2.38
C ARG A 125 9.43 -14.84 1.12
N GLY A 126 10.16 -13.76 1.26
CA GLY A 126 10.58 -12.92 0.13
C GLY A 126 9.40 -12.26 -0.58
N VAL A 127 8.32 -11.93 0.15
CA VAL A 127 7.16 -11.18 -0.34
C VAL A 127 7.38 -9.71 -0.04
N GLY A 128 7.60 -8.89 -1.07
CA GLY A 128 7.83 -7.46 -0.92
C GLY A 128 6.56 -6.65 -0.71
N LEU A 129 6.66 -5.49 -0.07
CA LEU A 129 5.51 -4.60 0.12
C LEU A 129 5.52 -3.47 -0.90
N VAL A 130 4.34 -3.20 -1.49
CA VAL A 130 4.05 -2.02 -2.30
C VAL A 130 3.00 -1.20 -1.56
N VAL A 131 3.42 -0.26 -0.74
CA VAL A 131 2.54 0.38 0.23
C VAL A 131 1.76 1.56 -0.34
N TRP A 132 0.52 1.74 0.12
CA TRP A 132 -0.33 2.85 -0.26
C TRP A 132 -0.57 3.82 0.91
N SER A 133 -0.92 5.07 0.58
CA SER A 133 -1.12 6.18 1.53
C SER A 133 0.08 6.48 2.45
N PRO A 134 1.32 6.50 1.94
CA PRO A 134 2.50 6.79 2.77
C PRO A 134 2.48 8.17 3.41
N LEU A 135 1.73 9.11 2.84
CA LEU A 135 1.53 10.47 3.36
C LEU A 135 0.22 10.64 4.16
N ALA A 136 -0.46 9.54 4.53
CA ALA A 136 -1.74 9.59 5.27
C ALA A 136 -2.74 10.58 4.65
N MET A 137 -3.04 10.42 3.35
CA MET A 137 -3.92 11.30 2.58
C MET A 137 -3.46 12.78 2.54
N GLY A 138 -2.17 13.00 2.73
CA GLY A 138 -1.52 14.32 2.75
C GLY A 138 -1.39 14.93 4.14
N MET A 139 -1.79 14.24 5.20
CA MET A 139 -1.63 14.69 6.58
C MET A 139 -0.15 14.96 6.91
N LEU A 140 0.72 14.02 6.57
CA LEU A 140 2.15 14.07 6.86
C LEU A 140 2.93 15.14 6.05
N THR A 141 2.27 15.86 5.13
CA THR A 141 2.90 16.99 4.43
C THR A 141 2.90 18.28 5.23
N GLY A 142 2.09 18.36 6.31
CA GLY A 142 1.89 19.56 7.11
C GLY A 142 0.96 20.62 6.53
N LYS A 143 0.34 20.34 5.38
CA LYS A 143 -0.59 21.32 4.75
C LYS A 143 -1.85 21.59 5.55
N TYR A 144 -2.10 20.79 6.59
CA TYR A 144 -3.25 20.93 7.49
C TYR A 144 -2.93 21.58 8.84
N ASP A 145 -1.69 22.04 9.04
CA ASP A 145 -1.24 22.67 10.31
C ASP A 145 -2.11 23.86 10.73
N ASN A 146 -2.60 24.63 9.75
CA ASN A 146 -3.36 25.87 9.99
C ASN A 146 -4.81 25.78 9.47
N GLY A 147 -5.34 24.58 9.37
CA GLY A 147 -6.70 24.33 8.87
C GLY A 147 -6.73 23.52 7.59
N VAL A 148 -7.93 23.34 7.04
CA VAL A 148 -8.16 22.48 5.87
C VAL A 148 -8.39 23.34 4.62
N PRO A 149 -7.45 23.36 3.66
CA PRO A 149 -7.66 24.03 2.38
C PRO A 149 -8.82 23.37 1.61
N GLU A 150 -9.69 24.16 1.01
CA GLU A 150 -10.89 23.67 0.29
C GLU A 150 -10.54 22.73 -0.88
N ASP A 151 -9.46 23.02 -1.60
CA ASP A 151 -8.97 22.22 -2.72
C ASP A 151 -8.16 20.98 -2.30
N SER A 152 -7.98 20.78 -0.99
CA SER A 152 -7.26 19.61 -0.46
C SER A 152 -8.12 18.36 -0.41
N ARG A 153 -7.49 17.20 -0.18
CA ARG A 153 -8.20 15.94 -0.06
C ARG A 153 -9.19 15.94 1.10
N PHE A 154 -8.84 16.48 2.26
CA PHE A 154 -9.74 16.59 3.41
C PHE A 154 -10.84 17.64 3.20
N GLY A 155 -10.65 18.61 2.31
CA GLY A 155 -11.71 19.53 1.91
C GLY A 155 -12.78 18.87 1.05
N ARG A 156 -12.42 17.81 0.31
CA ARG A 156 -13.31 17.10 -0.61
C ARG A 156 -13.84 15.76 -0.11
N GLU A 157 -13.12 15.10 0.80
CA GLU A 157 -13.42 13.74 1.24
C GLU A 157 -13.59 13.68 2.78
N GLU A 158 -14.83 13.84 3.24
CA GLU A 158 -15.16 13.89 4.68
C GLU A 158 -14.76 12.62 5.44
N TRP A 159 -14.80 11.43 4.81
CA TRP A 159 -14.37 10.19 5.44
C TRP A 159 -12.87 10.19 5.78
N ALA A 160 -12.05 10.74 4.88
CA ALA A 160 -10.61 10.83 5.07
C ALA A 160 -10.27 11.86 6.16
N LYS A 161 -10.99 12.99 6.17
CA LYS A 161 -10.90 14.00 7.21
C LYS A 161 -11.20 13.41 8.59
N LYS A 162 -12.33 12.73 8.76
CA LYS A 162 -12.72 12.10 10.03
C LYS A 162 -11.71 11.07 10.53
N ARG A 163 -11.05 10.36 9.62
CA ARG A 163 -10.10 9.30 9.98
C ARG A 163 -8.74 9.82 10.41
N PHE A 164 -8.23 10.87 9.80
CA PHE A 164 -6.84 11.30 9.97
C PHE A 164 -6.69 12.68 10.63
N LEU A 165 -7.65 13.59 10.46
CA LEU A 165 -7.56 14.95 10.98
C LEU A 165 -8.07 15.01 12.42
N THR A 166 -7.20 14.70 13.36
CA THR A 166 -7.40 14.93 14.79
C THR A 166 -6.40 15.98 15.27
N ASP A 167 -6.70 16.69 16.36
CA ASP A 167 -5.78 17.67 16.94
C ASP A 167 -4.45 17.00 17.33
N GLU A 168 -4.49 15.79 17.83
CA GLU A 168 -3.33 14.96 18.15
C GLU A 168 -2.45 14.72 16.92
N ASN A 169 -3.03 14.26 15.82
CA ASN A 169 -2.29 14.02 14.57
C ASN A 169 -1.70 15.31 13.99
N VAL A 170 -2.42 16.43 14.09
CA VAL A 170 -1.89 17.74 13.67
C VAL A 170 -0.66 18.10 14.49
N GLU A 171 -0.73 17.93 15.81
CA GLU A 171 0.39 18.25 16.70
C GLU A 171 1.60 17.33 16.46
N ARG A 172 1.38 16.02 16.32
CA ARG A 172 2.44 15.07 15.94
C ARG A 172 3.12 15.45 14.62
N VAL A 173 2.34 15.82 13.60
CA VAL A 173 2.88 16.24 12.30
C VAL A 173 3.64 17.56 12.37
N ARG A 174 3.24 18.50 13.25
CA ARG A 174 4.00 19.73 13.49
C ARG A 174 5.39 19.45 14.03
N GLN A 175 5.53 18.46 14.91
CA GLN A 175 6.82 18.05 15.50
C GLN A 175 7.80 17.48 14.46
N LEU A 176 7.32 17.03 13.29
CA LEU A 176 8.20 16.64 12.17
C LEU A 176 8.89 17.82 11.49
N LYS A 177 8.37 19.05 11.69
CA LYS A 177 8.91 20.21 10.97
C LYS A 177 10.39 20.50 11.31
N PRO A 178 10.79 20.62 12.58
CA PRO A 178 12.21 20.84 12.90
C PRO A 178 13.12 19.74 12.38
N ILE A 179 12.70 18.47 12.44
CA ILE A 179 13.50 17.33 11.92
C ILE A 179 13.70 17.47 10.40
N ALA A 180 12.65 17.82 9.67
CA ALA A 180 12.74 18.00 8.22
C ALA A 180 13.59 19.22 7.84
N ASP A 181 13.44 20.33 8.59
CA ASP A 181 14.23 21.56 8.39
C ASP A 181 15.74 21.30 8.64
N ASP A 182 16.09 20.56 9.69
CA ASP A 182 17.49 20.22 10.01
C ASP A 182 18.13 19.31 8.94
N LEU A 183 17.33 18.46 8.29
CA LEU A 183 17.77 17.63 7.17
C LEU A 183 17.73 18.37 5.82
N GLY A 184 17.17 19.58 5.76
CA GLY A 184 17.04 20.34 4.50
C GLY A 184 16.04 19.73 3.51
N ILE A 185 15.04 18.98 3.99
CA ILE A 185 14.03 18.28 3.18
C ILE A 185 12.61 18.70 3.56
N THR A 186 11.63 18.34 2.72
CA THR A 186 10.22 18.55 3.08
C THR A 186 9.71 17.46 4.02
N ARG A 187 8.64 17.75 4.81
CA ARG A 187 7.97 16.73 5.62
C ARG A 187 7.42 15.58 4.77
N ALA A 188 7.01 15.85 3.53
CA ALA A 188 6.61 14.81 2.60
C ALA A 188 7.76 13.85 2.27
N GLN A 189 8.94 14.39 1.97
CA GLN A 189 10.15 13.60 1.73
C GLN A 189 10.57 12.81 2.97
N LEU A 190 10.54 13.43 4.15
CA LEU A 190 10.82 12.76 5.42
C LEU A 190 9.88 11.57 5.64
N ALA A 191 8.56 11.75 5.43
CA ALA A 191 7.58 10.68 5.59
C ALA A 191 7.75 9.55 4.58
N LEU A 192 8.09 9.86 3.33
CA LEU A 192 8.36 8.86 2.30
C LEU A 192 9.65 8.10 2.56
N ALA A 193 10.73 8.79 2.94
CA ALA A 193 12.01 8.17 3.31
C ALA A 193 11.85 7.25 4.52
N TRP A 194 11.05 7.68 5.52
CA TRP A 194 10.75 6.86 6.69
C TRP A 194 10.03 5.55 6.31
N VAL A 195 9.10 5.57 5.37
CA VAL A 195 8.44 4.36 4.87
C VAL A 195 9.43 3.48 4.10
N LEU A 196 10.24 4.08 3.23
CA LEU A 196 11.23 3.36 2.40
C LEU A 196 12.39 2.76 3.18
N ARG A 197 12.65 3.21 4.43
CA ARG A 197 13.70 2.63 5.28
C ARG A 197 13.49 1.16 5.63
N GLN A 198 12.24 0.69 5.58
CA GLN A 198 11.90 -0.70 5.88
C GLN A 198 12.36 -1.63 4.77
N SER A 199 13.20 -2.60 5.10
CA SER A 199 13.80 -3.56 4.14
C SER A 199 12.75 -4.35 3.35
N GLY A 200 11.59 -4.62 3.97
CA GLY A 200 10.47 -5.32 3.32
C GLY A 200 9.64 -4.43 2.36
N VAL A 201 9.84 -3.11 2.36
CA VAL A 201 9.12 -2.18 1.48
C VAL A 201 9.88 -1.98 0.17
N SER A 202 9.33 -2.51 -0.91
CA SER A 202 9.90 -2.41 -2.26
C SER A 202 9.52 -1.14 -2.99
N SER A 203 8.35 -0.57 -2.70
CA SER A 203 7.85 0.64 -3.39
C SER A 203 6.75 1.34 -2.59
N VAL A 204 6.63 2.66 -2.80
CA VAL A 204 5.57 3.49 -2.22
C VAL A 204 4.68 4.08 -3.32
N ILE A 205 3.37 3.94 -3.16
CA ILE A 205 2.40 4.54 -4.07
C ILE A 205 2.11 5.96 -3.61
N THR A 206 2.55 6.94 -4.38
CA THR A 206 2.26 8.35 -4.12
C THR A 206 1.21 8.88 -5.09
N GLY A 207 0.32 9.74 -4.59
CA GLY A 207 -0.59 10.53 -5.42
C GLY A 207 -0.02 11.93 -5.64
N ALA A 208 -0.09 12.41 -6.87
CA ALA A 208 0.27 13.77 -7.23
C ALA A 208 -0.82 14.39 -8.10
N THR A 209 -1.18 15.64 -7.85
CA THR A 209 -2.13 16.42 -8.66
C THR A 209 -1.41 17.43 -9.57
N ARG A 210 -0.09 17.57 -9.40
CA ARG A 210 0.79 18.44 -10.17
C ARG A 210 2.15 17.77 -10.36
N PRO A 211 2.83 17.98 -11.50
CA PRO A 211 4.15 17.39 -11.80
C PRO A 211 5.21 17.69 -10.72
N GLU A 212 5.18 18.92 -10.16
CA GLU A 212 6.15 19.34 -9.15
C GLU A 212 6.10 18.48 -7.90
N GLN A 213 4.91 18.02 -7.51
CA GLN A 213 4.74 17.09 -6.37
C GLN A 213 5.41 15.74 -6.64
N LEU A 214 5.33 15.24 -7.87
CA LEU A 214 6.01 14.00 -8.24
C LEU A 214 7.52 14.17 -8.18
N LEU A 215 8.05 15.25 -8.77
CA LEU A 215 9.48 15.57 -8.76
C LEU A 215 10.02 15.80 -7.34
N ASP A 216 9.20 16.33 -6.44
CA ASP A 216 9.56 16.48 -5.04
C ASP A 216 9.55 15.13 -4.30
N ASN A 217 8.50 14.34 -4.48
CA ASN A 217 8.36 13.04 -3.83
C ASN A 217 9.49 12.06 -4.22
N VAL A 218 9.93 12.04 -5.48
CA VAL A 218 10.97 11.12 -5.97
C VAL A 218 12.30 11.33 -5.23
N LYS A 219 12.61 12.55 -4.80
CA LYS A 219 13.84 12.84 -4.05
C LYS A 219 13.92 12.09 -2.71
N ALA A 220 12.78 11.68 -2.15
CA ALA A 220 12.75 10.89 -0.93
C ALA A 220 13.49 9.54 -1.05
N ALA A 221 13.64 9.01 -2.26
CA ALA A 221 14.38 7.76 -2.48
C ALA A 221 15.90 7.90 -2.29
N GLU A 222 16.42 9.13 -2.25
CA GLU A 222 17.83 9.45 -2.03
C GLU A 222 18.12 9.86 -0.58
N VAL A 223 17.08 9.96 0.27
CA VAL A 223 17.20 10.41 1.66
C VAL A 223 17.50 9.21 2.56
N GLU A 224 18.65 9.22 3.20
CA GLU A 224 19.02 8.29 4.26
C GLU A 224 18.74 8.91 5.63
N LEU A 225 18.02 8.19 6.48
CA LEU A 225 17.71 8.61 7.84
C LEU A 225 18.63 7.91 8.82
N SER A 226 19.29 8.66 9.69
CA SER A 226 20.08 8.09 10.78
C SER A 226 19.20 7.44 11.84
N ASP A 227 19.76 6.51 12.63
CA ASP A 227 19.05 5.86 13.73
C ASP A 227 18.53 6.88 14.76
N ASP A 228 19.26 7.98 15.00
CA ASP A 228 18.83 9.07 15.90
C ASP A 228 17.58 9.79 15.37
N VAL A 229 17.51 10.04 14.07
CA VAL A 229 16.33 10.65 13.42
C VAL A 229 15.16 9.70 13.47
N ILE A 230 15.37 8.40 13.21
CA ILE A 230 14.33 7.38 13.31
C ILE A 230 13.78 7.31 14.72
N ALA A 231 14.64 7.28 15.75
CA ALA A 231 14.24 7.27 17.16
C ALA A 231 13.43 8.50 17.56
N GLN A 232 13.81 9.70 17.07
CA GLN A 232 13.02 10.91 17.29
C GLN A 232 11.62 10.82 16.68
N ILE A 233 11.52 10.31 15.43
CA ILE A 233 10.23 10.11 14.76
C ILE A 233 9.40 9.08 15.51
N ASP A 234 10.00 7.97 15.93
CA ASP A 234 9.31 6.91 16.66
C ASP A 234 8.71 7.44 17.96
N THR A 235 9.45 8.26 18.73
CA THR A 235 8.95 8.91 19.94
C THR A 235 7.71 9.78 19.70
N ILE A 236 7.63 10.48 18.54
CA ILE A 236 6.48 11.30 18.17
C ILE A 236 5.23 10.45 17.89
N PHE A 237 5.42 9.26 17.31
CA PHE A 237 4.32 8.41 16.82
C PHE A 237 4.09 7.14 17.65
N GLU A 238 4.83 6.94 18.74
CA GLU A 238 4.49 5.91 19.70
C GLU A 238 3.10 6.18 20.29
N PRO A 239 2.24 5.15 20.42
CA PRO A 239 1.00 5.33 21.17
C PRO A 239 1.36 5.71 22.60
N GLU A 240 0.73 6.75 23.14
CA GLU A 240 0.77 6.97 24.59
C GLU A 240 0.33 5.68 25.25
N ASP A 241 1.21 5.05 26.04
CA ASP A 241 0.89 3.87 26.81
C ASP A 241 -0.43 4.13 27.54
N ALA A 242 -1.44 3.33 27.22
CA ALA A 242 -2.68 3.32 27.96
C ALA A 242 -2.35 2.80 29.36
N SER A 243 -1.97 3.75 30.24
CA SER A 243 -1.72 3.53 31.67
C SER A 243 -3.01 3.16 32.41
#